data_f93fdc52f308c4afdfc115381bd6d3cf
#
_entry.id   f93fdc52f308c4afdfc115381bd6d3cf
#
_cell.length_a   1.000
_cell.length_b   1.000
_cell.length_c   1.000
_cell.angle_alpha   90.00
_cell.angle_beta   90.00
_cell.angle_gamma   90.00
#
_symmetry.space_group_name_H-M   'P 1'
#
loop_
_entity.id
_entity.type
_entity.pdbx_description
1 polymer ?
#
loop_
_entity_poly.entity_id
_entity_poly.type
_entity_poly.pdbx_seq_one_letter_code
_entity_poly.pdbx_strand_id
1 'polypeptide(L)'
;AAAVAAMAHLGGGDERAADEAAMKAMMDSLDTLMVDGTVRMGEGEEGEVEDLYTGQKLGTGGAPKADVAVLALEGKSIIARGGYNALSVIALAQDGGFLSVPNIYMEKIAVGPGLPQDVVDLDADPADNLAALAKAKKVKVSDLVVCMLDRPRHAQIVTKVREAGARIRLILDGDVSGVVATALPGAGVDIFLGSGRATQGVLAAAALRGLGGQMQSRLIVRNEDETARLRKAGVTDPHHKYGLTDMAAGNVTFAATGVTTGPMLSGVQFPGRGMATTHSLVVRSKTLTLRYIEGHHHVSKLSRRS
;
A
#
# COMPACT_ATOMS: atom_id res chain seq x y z
N ALA A 1 12.44 11.51 -2.71
CA ALA A 1 12.57 12.46 -1.58
C ALA A 1 12.18 11.78 -0.26
N ALA A 2 10.90 11.39 -0.08
CA ALA A 2 10.38 10.82 1.17
C ALA A 2 11.20 9.63 1.71
N ALA A 3 11.51 8.66 0.86
CA ALA A 3 12.31 7.50 1.27
C ALA A 3 13.71 7.89 1.79
N VAL A 4 14.35 8.87 1.18
CA VAL A 4 15.66 9.38 1.63
C VAL A 4 15.55 10.12 2.97
N ALA A 5 14.49 10.91 3.15
CA ALA A 5 14.23 11.62 4.40
C ALA A 5 13.94 10.65 5.56
N ALA A 6 13.07 9.66 5.33
CA ALA A 6 12.75 8.65 6.33
C ALA A 6 13.98 7.81 6.74
N MET A 7 14.84 7.46 5.79
CA MET A 7 16.03 6.64 6.04
C MET A 7 17.02 7.29 7.00
N ALA A 8 17.02 8.62 7.12
CA ALA A 8 17.86 9.34 8.10
C ALA A 8 17.48 9.04 9.56
N HIS A 9 16.28 8.50 9.80
CA HIS A 9 15.76 8.15 11.12
C HIS A 9 15.87 6.65 11.44
N LEU A 10 16.54 5.87 10.58
CA LEU A 10 16.67 4.41 10.76
C LEU A 10 17.31 4.06 12.11
N GLY A 11 16.61 3.24 12.91
CA GLY A 11 17.07 2.80 14.23
C GLY A 11 17.03 3.88 15.31
N GLY A 12 16.43 5.04 15.04
CA GLY A 12 16.35 6.17 15.98
C GLY A 12 15.34 6.00 17.11
N GLY A 13 14.47 4.98 17.04
CA GLY A 13 13.44 4.72 18.05
C GLY A 13 12.23 5.66 17.98
N ASP A 14 12.23 6.65 17.09
CA ASP A 14 11.16 7.65 16.95
C ASP A 14 10.39 7.46 15.64
N GLU A 15 9.23 6.81 15.77
CA GLU A 15 8.31 6.56 14.64
C GLU A 15 7.75 7.85 14.06
N ARG A 16 7.48 8.84 14.93
CA ARG A 16 6.85 10.10 14.57
C ARG A 16 7.81 10.98 13.77
N ALA A 17 9.04 11.14 14.23
CA ALA A 17 10.04 11.95 13.53
C ALA A 17 10.34 11.39 12.12
N ALA A 18 10.39 10.06 11.96
CA ALA A 18 10.58 9.42 10.66
C ALA A 18 9.41 9.68 9.70
N ASP A 19 8.20 9.62 10.22
CA ASP A 19 6.96 9.83 9.47
C ASP A 19 6.82 11.29 9.02
N GLU A 20 6.97 12.24 9.93
CA GLU A 20 6.92 13.68 9.66
C GLU A 20 7.97 14.09 8.62
N ALA A 21 9.21 13.57 8.72
CA ALA A 21 10.25 13.82 7.73
C ALA A 21 9.88 13.29 6.34
N ALA A 22 9.28 12.10 6.26
CA ALA A 22 8.82 11.51 5.01
C ALA A 22 7.66 12.31 4.39
N MET A 23 6.64 12.66 5.19
CA MET A 23 5.48 13.44 4.77
C MET A 23 5.89 14.79 4.20
N LYS A 24 6.71 15.53 4.95
CA LYS A 24 7.21 16.82 4.50
C LYS A 24 7.99 16.73 3.19
N ALA A 25 8.91 15.80 3.07
CA ALA A 25 9.71 15.64 1.85
C ALA A 25 8.86 15.19 0.64
N MET A 26 7.80 14.41 0.86
CA MET A 26 6.84 14.04 -0.17
C MET A 26 6.01 15.24 -0.59
N MET A 27 5.43 15.97 0.35
CA MET A 27 4.63 17.17 0.10
C MET A 27 5.42 18.23 -0.68
N ASP A 28 6.64 18.56 -0.21
CA ASP A 28 7.54 19.50 -0.90
C ASP A 28 7.82 19.10 -2.36
N SER A 29 7.87 17.79 -2.66
CA SER A 29 8.08 17.29 -4.02
C SER A 29 6.80 17.35 -4.86
N LEU A 30 5.65 17.01 -4.28
CA LEU A 30 4.36 17.00 -4.97
C LEU A 30 3.90 18.41 -5.35
N ASP A 31 4.16 19.39 -4.51
CA ASP A 31 3.81 20.82 -4.75
C ASP A 31 4.53 21.43 -5.96
N THR A 32 5.58 20.80 -6.45
CA THR A 32 6.28 21.26 -7.65
C THR A 32 5.66 20.74 -8.95
N LEU A 33 4.74 19.78 -8.88
CA LEU A 33 4.16 19.16 -10.07
C LEU A 33 3.07 20.03 -10.69
N MET A 34 3.05 20.09 -12.01
CA MET A 34 1.99 20.78 -12.77
C MET A 34 0.75 19.90 -12.85
N VAL A 35 0.04 19.75 -11.74
CA VAL A 35 -1.21 19.02 -11.62
C VAL A 35 -2.17 19.76 -10.68
N ASP A 36 -3.48 19.55 -10.83
CA ASP A 36 -4.50 19.86 -9.83
C ASP A 36 -4.83 18.55 -9.11
N GLY A 37 -3.96 18.21 -8.15
CA GLY A 37 -4.07 16.98 -7.37
C GLY A 37 -4.99 17.15 -6.16
N THR A 38 -5.68 16.09 -5.77
CA THR A 38 -6.43 16.02 -4.51
C THR A 38 -6.12 14.69 -3.81
N VAL A 39 -5.69 14.75 -2.56
CA VAL A 39 -5.51 13.56 -1.73
C VAL A 39 -6.87 12.95 -1.45
N ARG A 40 -7.13 11.75 -1.96
CA ARG A 40 -8.36 10.99 -1.68
C ARG A 40 -8.18 10.02 -0.52
N MET A 41 -7.00 9.42 -0.43
CA MET A 41 -6.61 8.53 0.66
C MET A 41 -5.20 8.95 1.12
N GLY A 42 -5.11 9.53 2.29
CA GLY A 42 -3.88 10.11 2.83
C GLY A 42 -3.43 9.50 4.15
N GLU A 43 -2.57 10.23 4.84
CA GLU A 43 -1.99 9.85 6.13
C GLU A 43 -2.99 9.99 7.29
N GLY A 44 -3.97 10.87 7.16
CA GLY A 44 -5.00 11.14 8.16
C GLY A 44 -6.07 12.08 7.63
N GLU A 45 -6.90 12.59 8.53
CA GLU A 45 -7.88 13.63 8.24
C GLU A 45 -7.30 15.02 8.50
N GLU A 46 -7.94 16.05 7.96
CA GLU A 46 -7.58 17.45 8.24
C GLU A 46 -7.60 17.73 9.75
N GLY A 47 -6.51 18.28 10.29
CA GLY A 47 -6.31 18.53 11.71
C GLY A 47 -5.74 17.36 12.51
N GLU A 48 -5.66 16.14 11.94
CA GLU A 48 -4.95 15.00 12.55
C GLU A 48 -3.47 14.99 12.15
N VAL A 49 -3.17 15.39 10.91
CA VAL A 49 -1.81 15.50 10.35
C VAL A 49 -1.64 16.86 9.68
N GLU A 50 -0.38 17.32 9.57
CA GLU A 50 -0.07 18.62 8.96
C GLU A 50 -0.11 18.56 7.43
N ASP A 51 0.40 17.46 6.85
CA ASP A 51 0.53 17.25 5.41
C ASP A 51 -0.12 15.94 4.97
N LEU A 52 -0.48 15.87 3.70
CA LEU A 52 -1.02 14.67 3.03
C LEU A 52 -2.33 14.14 3.64
N TYR A 53 -3.13 15.03 4.24
CA TYR A 53 -4.45 14.69 4.76
C TYR A 53 -5.49 14.52 3.63
N THR A 54 -6.53 13.77 3.91
CA THR A 54 -7.65 13.55 2.98
C THR A 54 -8.32 14.89 2.63
N GLY A 55 -8.40 15.21 1.34
CA GLY A 55 -8.93 16.47 0.81
C GLY A 55 -7.87 17.52 0.48
N GLN A 56 -6.62 17.36 0.94
CA GLN A 56 -5.55 18.32 0.67
C GLN A 56 -5.29 18.45 -0.84
N LYS A 57 -5.10 19.69 -1.28
CA LYS A 57 -4.69 20.00 -2.65
C LYS A 57 -3.19 19.87 -2.81
N LEU A 58 -2.77 19.37 -3.97
CA LEU A 58 -1.38 19.13 -4.34
C LEU A 58 -1.06 19.71 -5.70
N GLY A 59 0.19 20.12 -5.88
CA GLY A 59 0.71 20.62 -7.13
C GLY A 59 0.40 22.10 -7.35
N THR A 60 0.77 22.60 -8.54
CA THR A 60 0.69 24.04 -8.88
C THR A 60 -0.69 24.49 -9.39
N GLY A 61 -1.68 23.59 -9.39
CA GLY A 61 -3.06 23.90 -9.80
C GLY A 61 -3.29 23.91 -11.31
N GLY A 62 -2.48 23.20 -12.08
CA GLY A 62 -2.67 23.05 -13.54
C GLY A 62 -3.46 21.79 -13.91
N ALA A 63 -3.73 21.63 -15.21
CA ALA A 63 -4.24 20.35 -15.74
C ALA A 63 -3.08 19.33 -15.83
N PRO A 64 -3.33 18.02 -15.66
CA PRO A 64 -4.63 17.38 -15.43
C PRO A 64 -5.07 17.40 -13.97
N LYS A 65 -6.38 17.24 -13.73
CA LYS A 65 -6.90 16.87 -12.42
C LYS A 65 -6.56 15.43 -12.10
N ALA A 66 -6.14 15.18 -10.87
CA ALA A 66 -5.74 13.84 -10.44
C ALA A 66 -6.16 13.56 -8.98
N ASP A 67 -6.66 12.36 -8.75
CA ASP A 67 -6.77 11.81 -7.41
C ASP A 67 -5.43 11.22 -6.98
N VAL A 68 -5.08 11.41 -5.72
CA VAL A 68 -3.84 10.91 -5.12
C VAL A 68 -4.18 10.03 -3.92
N ALA A 69 -3.58 8.85 -3.88
CA ALA A 69 -3.52 8.01 -2.68
C ALA A 69 -2.06 7.92 -2.23
N VAL A 70 -1.79 8.09 -0.95
CA VAL A 70 -0.41 8.26 -0.48
C VAL A 70 -0.19 7.71 0.92
N LEU A 71 1.00 7.09 1.09
CA LEU A 71 1.64 6.79 2.36
C LEU A 71 3.11 7.17 2.23
N ALA A 72 3.50 8.26 2.88
CA ALA A 72 4.87 8.77 2.83
C ALA A 72 5.85 7.77 3.45
N LEU A 73 5.41 7.06 4.49
CA LEU A 73 6.17 6.00 5.15
C LEU A 73 5.27 4.84 5.57
N GLU A 74 5.23 3.77 4.79
CA GLU A 74 4.71 2.48 5.22
C GLU A 74 5.79 1.75 6.03
N GLY A 75 5.51 1.43 7.31
CA GLY A 75 6.48 0.78 8.19
C GLY A 75 7.21 1.73 9.13
N LYS A 76 6.49 2.67 9.76
CA LYS A 76 7.03 3.60 10.78
C LYS A 76 7.76 2.83 11.90
N SER A 77 7.13 1.77 12.40
CA SER A 77 7.72 0.89 13.43
C SER A 77 8.96 0.13 12.93
N ILE A 78 9.02 -0.14 11.63
CA ILE A 78 10.19 -0.78 10.99
C ILE A 78 11.38 0.17 11.03
N ILE A 79 11.18 1.42 10.59
CA ILE A 79 12.24 2.43 10.59
C ILE A 79 12.75 2.69 12.01
N ALA A 80 11.85 2.92 12.97
CA ALA A 80 12.23 3.18 14.36
C ALA A 80 13.11 2.08 14.95
N ARG A 81 12.87 0.82 14.57
CA ARG A 81 13.60 -0.37 15.06
C ARG A 81 14.81 -0.77 14.19
N GLY A 82 15.07 -0.08 13.10
CA GLY A 82 16.15 -0.46 12.16
C GLY A 82 15.84 -1.73 11.37
N GLY A 83 14.54 -2.01 11.10
CA GLY A 83 14.08 -3.22 10.44
C GLY A 83 14.09 -3.16 8.92
N TYR A 84 13.50 -4.19 8.30
CA TYR A 84 13.48 -4.40 6.85
C TYR A 84 12.09 -4.19 6.26
N ASN A 85 12.02 -3.77 4.98
CA ASN A 85 10.81 -3.70 4.17
C ASN A 85 9.89 -2.51 4.50
N ALA A 86 10.46 -1.35 4.86
CA ALA A 86 9.71 -0.08 4.87
C ALA A 86 9.70 0.53 3.47
N LEU A 87 8.58 1.14 3.08
CA LEU A 87 8.34 1.71 1.77
C LEU A 87 7.83 3.16 1.87
N SER A 88 8.05 3.94 0.82
CA SER A 88 7.32 5.16 0.52
C SER A 88 6.43 4.90 -0.69
N VAL A 89 5.13 5.19 -0.62
CA VAL A 89 4.15 4.72 -1.60
C VAL A 89 3.22 5.84 -2.04
N ILE A 90 2.96 5.91 -3.35
CA ILE A 90 2.02 6.85 -3.95
C ILE A 90 1.29 6.20 -5.12
N ALA A 91 0.03 6.56 -5.32
CA ALA A 91 -0.72 6.24 -6.51
C ALA A 91 -1.48 7.47 -7.03
N LEU A 92 -1.60 7.54 -8.35
CA LEU A 92 -2.29 8.60 -9.08
C LEU A 92 -3.36 7.99 -9.96
N ALA A 93 -4.55 8.58 -9.95
CA ALA A 93 -5.65 8.22 -10.85
C ALA A 93 -6.26 9.48 -11.45
N GLN A 94 -7.14 9.31 -12.44
CA GLN A 94 -7.99 10.41 -12.90
C GLN A 94 -8.94 10.86 -11.79
N ASP A 95 -9.42 12.09 -11.83
CA ASP A 95 -10.41 12.63 -10.88
C ASP A 95 -11.62 11.67 -10.72
N GLY A 96 -11.96 11.33 -9.48
CA GLY A 96 -12.94 10.29 -9.13
C GLY A 96 -12.45 8.85 -9.30
N GLY A 97 -11.15 8.63 -9.49
CA GLY A 97 -10.58 7.31 -9.73
C GLY A 97 -10.27 6.50 -8.47
N PHE A 98 -10.19 7.10 -7.30
CA PHE A 98 -9.99 6.37 -6.05
C PHE A 98 -11.23 6.35 -5.18
N LEU A 99 -11.45 5.20 -4.54
CA LEU A 99 -12.42 5.09 -3.45
C LEU A 99 -12.09 6.13 -2.39
N SER A 100 -13.08 6.91 -2.00
CA SER A 100 -12.97 7.94 -0.97
C SER A 100 -13.80 7.52 0.24
N VAL A 101 -13.13 7.03 1.26
CA VAL A 101 -13.73 6.59 2.53
C VAL A 101 -12.85 7.06 3.69
N PRO A 102 -13.41 7.22 4.89
CA PRO A 102 -12.58 7.48 6.07
C PRO A 102 -11.51 6.41 6.25
N ASN A 103 -10.34 6.79 6.73
CA ASN A 103 -9.23 5.86 6.94
C ASN A 103 -9.45 4.96 8.17
N ILE A 104 -10.49 4.11 8.09
CA ILE A 104 -10.83 3.07 9.05
C ILE A 104 -10.21 1.72 8.65
N TYR A 105 -10.42 0.69 9.47
CA TYR A 105 -9.95 -0.65 9.12
C TYR A 105 -10.73 -1.25 7.95
N MET A 106 -10.05 -2.08 7.18
CA MET A 106 -10.55 -2.80 6.01
C MET A 106 -9.97 -4.22 6.01
N GLU A 107 -10.83 -5.23 5.92
CA GLU A 107 -10.39 -6.60 5.64
C GLU A 107 -10.06 -6.76 4.16
N LYS A 108 -9.13 -7.64 3.84
CA LYS A 108 -8.53 -7.78 2.51
C LYS A 108 -8.18 -9.22 2.22
N ILE A 109 -8.50 -9.65 1.00
CA ILE A 109 -7.97 -10.86 0.40
C ILE A 109 -7.41 -10.51 -0.97
N ALA A 110 -6.20 -10.98 -1.30
CA ALA A 110 -5.57 -10.68 -2.58
C ALA A 110 -4.73 -11.83 -3.08
N VAL A 111 -4.70 -12.00 -4.41
CA VAL A 111 -3.91 -13.00 -5.14
C VAL A 111 -3.27 -12.39 -6.38
N GLY A 112 -2.24 -13.03 -6.90
CA GLY A 112 -1.50 -12.60 -8.08
C GLY A 112 -2.25 -12.81 -9.40
N PRO A 113 -1.62 -12.48 -10.53
CA PRO A 113 -2.17 -12.60 -11.87
C PRO A 113 -2.25 -14.05 -12.37
N GLY A 114 -2.98 -14.24 -13.50
CA GLY A 114 -3.03 -15.52 -14.23
C GLY A 114 -3.92 -16.58 -13.58
N LEU A 115 -4.74 -16.20 -12.62
CA LEU A 115 -5.69 -17.06 -11.94
C LEU A 115 -7.11 -16.87 -12.50
N PRO A 116 -8.00 -17.90 -12.40
CA PRO A 116 -9.41 -17.74 -12.72
C PRO A 116 -10.03 -16.57 -11.97
N GLN A 117 -11.00 -15.90 -12.59
CA GLN A 117 -11.73 -14.82 -11.93
C GLN A 117 -12.43 -15.37 -10.67
N ASP A 118 -12.42 -14.58 -9.60
CA ASP A 118 -13.05 -14.92 -8.32
C ASP A 118 -12.57 -16.26 -7.72
N VAL A 119 -11.29 -16.59 -7.93
CA VAL A 119 -10.66 -17.81 -7.38
C VAL A 119 -10.62 -17.80 -5.85
N VAL A 120 -10.72 -16.63 -5.25
CA VAL A 120 -10.84 -16.42 -3.80
C VAL A 120 -12.00 -15.50 -3.49
N ASP A 121 -12.61 -15.68 -2.32
CA ASP A 121 -13.74 -14.89 -1.85
C ASP A 121 -13.52 -14.46 -0.40
N LEU A 122 -13.76 -13.18 -0.10
CA LEU A 122 -13.60 -12.61 1.24
C LEU A 122 -14.55 -13.25 2.27
N ASP A 123 -15.71 -13.75 1.81
CA ASP A 123 -16.74 -14.39 2.66
C ASP A 123 -16.50 -15.89 2.87
N ALA A 124 -15.59 -16.50 2.10
CA ALA A 124 -15.27 -17.91 2.24
C ALA A 124 -14.31 -18.17 3.41
N ASP A 125 -14.37 -19.38 3.96
CA ASP A 125 -13.40 -19.79 4.97
C ASP A 125 -11.97 -19.79 4.40
N PRO A 126 -10.95 -19.41 5.17
CA PRO A 126 -9.56 -19.47 4.72
C PRO A 126 -9.14 -20.81 4.12
N ALA A 127 -9.64 -21.93 4.64
CA ALA A 127 -9.34 -23.26 4.11
C ALA A 127 -9.92 -23.46 2.71
N ASP A 128 -11.13 -22.97 2.44
CA ASP A 128 -11.79 -23.07 1.14
C ASP A 128 -11.06 -22.20 0.10
N ASN A 129 -10.67 -20.97 0.47
CA ASN A 129 -9.85 -20.10 -0.36
C ASN A 129 -8.52 -20.75 -0.73
N LEU A 130 -7.84 -21.38 0.23
CA LEU A 130 -6.56 -22.07 0.01
C LEU A 130 -6.73 -23.29 -0.90
N ALA A 131 -7.79 -24.08 -0.72
CA ALA A 131 -8.08 -25.23 -1.57
C ALA A 131 -8.38 -24.80 -3.02
N ALA A 132 -9.18 -23.75 -3.21
CA ALA A 132 -9.48 -23.19 -4.53
C ALA A 132 -8.23 -22.65 -5.22
N LEU A 133 -7.40 -21.89 -4.48
CA LEU A 133 -6.14 -21.35 -5.00
C LEU A 133 -5.14 -22.45 -5.37
N ALA A 134 -4.97 -23.46 -4.50
CA ALA A 134 -4.09 -24.60 -4.76
C ALA A 134 -4.50 -25.36 -6.01
N LYS A 135 -5.81 -25.60 -6.18
CA LYS A 135 -6.38 -26.22 -7.39
C LYS A 135 -6.08 -25.39 -8.64
N ALA A 136 -6.30 -24.07 -8.58
CA ALA A 136 -6.07 -23.17 -9.71
C ALA A 136 -4.58 -23.11 -10.10
N LYS A 137 -3.68 -23.11 -9.11
CA LYS A 137 -2.23 -23.13 -9.32
C LYS A 137 -1.66 -24.51 -9.63
N LYS A 138 -2.46 -25.58 -9.49
CA LYS A 138 -2.06 -26.99 -9.66
C LYS A 138 -0.91 -27.39 -8.70
N VAL A 139 -1.00 -26.95 -7.46
CA VAL A 139 -0.06 -27.25 -6.37
C VAL A 139 -0.82 -27.83 -5.17
N LYS A 140 -0.10 -28.28 -4.15
CA LYS A 140 -0.71 -28.65 -2.86
C LYS A 140 -0.95 -27.42 -2.00
N VAL A 141 -1.91 -27.47 -1.09
CA VAL A 141 -2.13 -26.40 -0.09
C VAL A 141 -0.85 -26.14 0.72
N SER A 142 -0.09 -27.19 1.04
CA SER A 142 1.20 -27.09 1.74
C SER A 142 2.29 -26.32 1.01
N ASP A 143 2.15 -26.14 -0.30
CA ASP A 143 3.09 -25.36 -1.10
C ASP A 143 2.78 -23.88 -1.11
N LEU A 144 1.53 -23.50 -0.74
CA LEU A 144 1.10 -22.12 -0.69
C LEU A 144 1.73 -21.35 0.49
N VAL A 145 2.01 -20.07 0.26
CA VAL A 145 2.47 -19.12 1.27
C VAL A 145 1.44 -18.00 1.42
N VAL A 146 0.82 -17.95 2.59
CA VAL A 146 -0.09 -16.88 3.00
C VAL A 146 0.71 -15.77 3.66
N CYS A 147 0.59 -14.52 3.19
CA CYS A 147 1.14 -13.35 3.85
C CYS A 147 0.06 -12.66 4.68
N MET A 148 0.39 -12.25 5.88
CA MET A 148 -0.48 -11.44 6.74
C MET A 148 0.31 -10.66 7.78
N LEU A 149 -0.30 -9.61 8.32
CA LEU A 149 0.29 -8.85 9.42
C LEU A 149 0.29 -9.69 10.71
N ASP A 150 1.42 -9.67 11.44
CA ASP A 150 1.52 -10.23 12.78
C ASP A 150 0.79 -9.33 13.79
N ARG A 151 -0.49 -9.58 13.95
CA ARG A 151 -1.37 -8.82 14.85
C ARG A 151 -2.31 -9.77 15.59
N PRO A 152 -2.60 -9.53 16.89
CA PRO A 152 -3.51 -10.36 17.67
C PRO A 152 -4.88 -10.58 17.02
N ARG A 153 -5.40 -9.60 16.30
CA ARG A 153 -6.68 -9.70 15.57
C ARG A 153 -6.69 -10.76 14.47
N HIS A 154 -5.54 -11.23 14.01
CA HIS A 154 -5.41 -12.27 12.99
C HIS A 154 -5.21 -13.68 13.55
N ALA A 155 -5.16 -13.86 14.88
CA ALA A 155 -4.85 -15.14 15.51
C ALA A 155 -5.75 -16.30 15.02
N GLN A 156 -7.05 -16.03 14.84
CA GLN A 156 -7.99 -17.05 14.34
C GLN A 156 -7.71 -17.43 12.87
N ILE A 157 -7.38 -16.45 12.02
CA ILE A 157 -7.03 -16.68 10.61
C ILE A 157 -5.73 -17.49 10.55
N VAL A 158 -4.73 -17.15 11.38
CA VAL A 158 -3.46 -17.89 11.49
C VAL A 158 -3.71 -19.35 11.83
N THR A 159 -4.58 -19.62 12.81
CA THR A 159 -4.93 -20.99 13.21
C THR A 159 -5.56 -21.76 12.04
N LYS A 160 -6.59 -21.20 11.38
CA LYS A 160 -7.27 -21.84 10.23
C LYS A 160 -6.32 -22.11 9.06
N VAL A 161 -5.44 -21.18 8.74
CA VAL A 161 -4.45 -21.35 7.66
C VAL A 161 -3.48 -22.48 7.97
N ARG A 162 -3.01 -22.60 9.24
CA ARG A 162 -2.13 -23.68 9.68
C ARG A 162 -2.84 -25.04 9.67
N GLU A 163 -4.08 -25.10 10.12
CA GLU A 163 -4.92 -26.30 10.09
C GLU A 163 -5.17 -26.79 8.65
N ALA A 164 -5.34 -25.85 7.70
CA ALA A 164 -5.42 -26.17 6.29
C ALA A 164 -4.09 -26.67 5.68
N GLY A 165 -2.97 -26.53 6.40
CA GLY A 165 -1.64 -27.02 6.02
C GLY A 165 -0.81 -26.05 5.19
N ALA A 166 -1.24 -24.81 4.98
CA ALA A 166 -0.47 -23.80 4.25
C ALA A 166 0.63 -23.17 5.12
N ARG A 167 1.66 -22.64 4.47
CA ARG A 167 2.73 -21.87 5.11
C ARG A 167 2.31 -20.42 5.31
N ILE A 168 2.80 -19.79 6.37
CA ILE A 168 2.49 -18.39 6.68
C ILE A 168 3.77 -17.57 6.74
N ARG A 169 3.73 -16.39 6.10
CA ARG A 169 4.69 -15.32 6.27
C ARG A 169 4.03 -14.21 7.09
N LEU A 170 4.37 -14.12 8.36
CA LEU A 170 3.96 -13.02 9.22
C LEU A 170 4.89 -11.82 9.00
N ILE A 171 4.30 -10.65 8.74
CA ILE A 171 5.02 -9.39 8.58
C ILE A 171 4.62 -8.43 9.70
N LEU A 172 5.59 -7.66 10.20
CA LEU A 172 5.36 -6.73 11.31
C LEU A 172 4.57 -5.50 10.88
N ASP A 173 4.75 -5.07 9.63
CA ASP A 173 4.08 -3.92 9.02
C ASP A 173 4.14 -4.06 7.50
N GLY A 174 3.40 -3.22 6.75
CA GLY A 174 3.49 -3.17 5.31
C GLY A 174 2.48 -4.07 4.59
N ASP A 175 1.18 -3.84 4.79
CA ASP A 175 0.17 -4.61 4.03
C ASP A 175 0.14 -4.26 2.55
N VAL A 176 0.55 -3.04 2.12
CA VAL A 176 0.73 -2.76 0.69
C VAL A 176 1.79 -3.67 0.10
N SER A 177 2.96 -3.77 0.75
CA SER A 177 4.02 -4.67 0.27
C SER A 177 3.61 -6.13 0.27
N GLY A 178 2.86 -6.58 1.30
CA GLY A 178 2.33 -7.94 1.39
C GLY A 178 1.36 -8.29 0.28
N VAL A 179 0.46 -7.38 -0.06
CA VAL A 179 -0.48 -7.54 -1.18
C VAL A 179 0.25 -7.52 -2.53
N VAL A 180 1.12 -6.54 -2.76
CA VAL A 180 1.89 -6.41 -4.01
C VAL A 180 2.78 -7.65 -4.24
N ALA A 181 3.33 -8.23 -3.19
CA ALA A 181 4.14 -9.44 -3.26
C ALA A 181 3.40 -10.65 -3.86
N THR A 182 2.06 -10.71 -3.77
CA THR A 182 1.27 -11.78 -4.41
C THR A 182 1.37 -11.76 -5.94
N ALA A 183 1.65 -10.59 -6.52
CA ALA A 183 1.66 -10.37 -7.96
C ALA A 183 3.08 -10.19 -8.54
N LEU A 184 4.12 -10.21 -7.72
CA LEU A 184 5.50 -10.08 -8.18
C LEU A 184 6.18 -11.43 -8.28
N PRO A 185 6.79 -11.78 -9.45
CA PRO A 185 7.57 -12.99 -9.60
C PRO A 185 8.70 -13.08 -8.58
N GLY A 186 8.85 -14.23 -7.94
CA GLY A 186 9.94 -14.45 -6.98
C GLY A 186 9.72 -13.89 -5.57
N ALA A 187 8.67 -13.14 -5.31
CA ALA A 187 8.35 -12.63 -3.97
C ALA A 187 7.95 -13.73 -2.98
N GLY A 188 7.53 -14.90 -3.48
CA GLY A 188 7.23 -16.09 -2.68
C GLY A 188 6.01 -15.91 -1.76
N VAL A 189 4.99 -15.20 -2.24
CA VAL A 189 3.68 -15.04 -1.59
C VAL A 189 2.61 -15.44 -2.61
N ASP A 190 1.67 -16.28 -2.20
CA ASP A 190 0.59 -16.75 -3.07
C ASP A 190 -0.73 -16.03 -2.83
N ILE A 191 -0.98 -15.65 -1.59
CA ILE A 191 -2.20 -14.99 -1.16
C ILE A 191 -1.90 -14.08 0.05
N PHE A 192 -2.55 -12.93 0.08
CA PHE A 192 -2.61 -12.05 1.26
C PHE A 192 -3.98 -12.20 1.93
N LEU A 193 -3.98 -12.38 3.24
CA LEU A 193 -5.19 -12.41 4.08
C LEU A 193 -4.98 -11.52 5.30
N GLY A 194 -5.98 -10.72 5.64
CA GLY A 194 -5.94 -9.96 6.88
C GLY A 194 -6.65 -8.61 6.82
N SER A 195 -6.41 -7.78 7.79
CA SER A 195 -6.99 -6.44 7.88
C SER A 195 -5.94 -5.39 8.23
N GLY A 196 -6.09 -4.23 7.63
CA GLY A 196 -5.31 -3.01 7.87
C GLY A 196 -6.15 -1.79 7.52
N ARG A 197 -5.55 -0.62 7.40
CA ARG A 197 -6.28 0.60 7.08
C ARG A 197 -6.76 0.64 5.63
N ALA A 198 -7.79 1.45 5.35
CA ALA A 198 -8.36 1.62 4.02
C ALA A 198 -7.38 2.25 3.02
N THR A 199 -6.55 3.21 3.46
CA THR A 199 -5.50 3.82 2.62
C THR A 199 -4.58 2.77 2.02
N GLN A 200 -4.08 1.80 2.83
CA GLN A 200 -3.27 0.69 2.33
C GLN A 200 -4.07 -0.19 1.34
N GLY A 201 -5.37 -0.38 1.60
CA GLY A 201 -6.24 -1.14 0.68
C GLY A 201 -6.34 -0.51 -0.69
N VAL A 202 -6.58 0.80 -0.78
CA VAL A 202 -6.66 1.54 -2.04
C VAL A 202 -5.32 1.55 -2.77
N LEU A 203 -4.21 1.78 -2.06
CA LEU A 203 -2.86 1.74 -2.64
C LEU A 203 -2.50 0.35 -3.18
N ALA A 204 -2.83 -0.71 -2.43
CA ALA A 204 -2.62 -2.08 -2.87
C ALA A 204 -3.48 -2.42 -4.10
N ALA A 205 -4.74 -1.98 -4.14
CA ALA A 205 -5.61 -2.13 -5.30
C ALA A 205 -5.04 -1.40 -6.52
N ALA A 206 -4.53 -0.17 -6.34
CA ALA A 206 -3.88 0.60 -7.39
C ALA A 206 -2.69 -0.15 -8.02
N ALA A 207 -1.85 -0.80 -7.19
CA ALA A 207 -0.75 -1.63 -7.67
C ALA A 207 -1.26 -2.85 -8.45
N LEU A 208 -2.21 -3.60 -7.88
CA LEU A 208 -2.74 -4.82 -8.51
C LEU A 208 -3.49 -4.54 -9.83
N ARG A 209 -4.11 -3.35 -9.98
CA ARG A 209 -4.68 -2.89 -11.27
C ARG A 209 -3.68 -2.95 -12.42
N GLY A 210 -2.42 -2.65 -12.16
CA GLY A 210 -1.37 -2.68 -13.17
C GLY A 210 -0.57 -3.99 -13.21
N LEU A 211 -0.62 -4.80 -12.14
CA LEU A 211 0.05 -6.09 -12.05
C LEU A 211 -0.86 -7.26 -12.46
N GLY A 212 -2.17 -7.02 -12.66
CA GLY A 212 -3.12 -8.04 -13.11
C GLY A 212 -3.57 -9.02 -12.03
N GLY A 213 -3.38 -8.68 -10.75
CA GLY A 213 -3.87 -9.48 -9.62
C GLY A 213 -5.36 -9.30 -9.37
N GLN A 214 -5.87 -9.97 -8.34
CA GLN A 214 -7.26 -9.87 -7.85
C GLN A 214 -7.26 -9.49 -6.38
N MET A 215 -8.26 -8.72 -5.97
CA MET A 215 -8.42 -8.31 -4.58
C MET A 215 -9.89 -8.05 -4.28
N GLN A 216 -10.31 -8.45 -3.11
CA GLN A 216 -11.58 -8.06 -2.50
C GLN A 216 -11.30 -7.45 -1.13
N SER A 217 -12.11 -6.46 -0.76
CA SER A 217 -11.98 -5.77 0.51
C SER A 217 -13.35 -5.37 1.06
N ARG A 218 -13.44 -5.17 2.39
CA ARG A 218 -14.63 -4.69 3.08
C ARG A 218 -14.23 -3.85 4.27
N LEU A 219 -14.95 -2.75 4.51
CA LEU A 219 -14.72 -1.90 5.67
C LEU A 219 -15.11 -2.62 6.97
N ILE A 220 -14.33 -2.40 8.02
CA ILE A 220 -14.58 -2.93 9.36
C ILE A 220 -15.00 -1.74 10.23
N VAL A 221 -16.29 -1.68 10.54
CA VAL A 221 -16.85 -0.64 11.43
C VAL A 221 -16.79 -1.14 12.87
N ARG A 222 -16.13 -0.40 13.75
CA ARG A 222 -15.85 -0.83 15.12
C ARG A 222 -16.67 -0.08 16.17
N ASN A 223 -17.19 1.10 15.82
CA ASN A 223 -17.92 1.98 16.74
C ASN A 223 -18.84 2.95 15.99
N GLU A 224 -19.64 3.71 16.76
CA GLU A 224 -20.58 4.67 16.21
C GLU A 224 -19.91 5.88 15.54
N ASP A 225 -18.74 6.31 16.00
CA ASP A 225 -17.98 7.38 15.36
C ASP A 225 -17.57 7.00 13.92
N GLU A 226 -17.03 5.79 13.73
CA GLU A 226 -16.71 5.29 12.40
C GLU A 226 -17.96 5.19 11.51
N THR A 227 -19.10 4.77 12.08
CA THR A 227 -20.39 4.76 11.37
C THR A 227 -20.80 6.16 10.92
N ALA A 228 -20.67 7.16 11.80
CA ALA A 228 -21.01 8.55 11.49
C ALA A 228 -20.07 9.12 10.41
N ARG A 229 -18.77 8.84 10.49
CA ARG A 229 -17.77 9.24 9.48
C ARG A 229 -18.09 8.64 8.11
N LEU A 230 -18.46 7.34 8.05
CA LEU A 230 -18.86 6.68 6.80
C LEU A 230 -20.10 7.32 6.17
N ARG A 231 -21.13 7.60 6.99
CA ARG A 231 -22.35 8.30 6.51
C ARG A 231 -22.02 9.69 5.96
N LYS A 232 -21.15 10.45 6.64
CA LYS A 232 -20.68 11.77 6.18
C LYS A 232 -19.92 11.67 4.86
N ALA A 233 -19.18 10.59 4.65
CA ALA A 233 -18.48 10.31 3.40
C ALA A 233 -19.38 9.74 2.29
N GLY A 234 -20.69 9.56 2.54
CA GLY A 234 -21.65 9.06 1.54
C GLY A 234 -21.65 7.53 1.38
N VAL A 235 -21.01 6.79 2.28
CA VAL A 235 -21.06 5.32 2.27
C VAL A 235 -22.42 4.85 2.79
N THR A 236 -23.22 4.27 1.90
CA THR A 236 -24.57 3.80 2.21
C THR A 236 -24.60 2.36 2.73
N ASP A 237 -23.67 1.53 2.26
CA ASP A 237 -23.51 0.14 2.71
C ASP A 237 -22.09 -0.07 3.23
N PRO A 238 -21.88 -0.09 4.57
CA PRO A 238 -20.58 -0.34 5.17
C PRO A 238 -20.09 -1.80 4.99
N HIS A 239 -20.98 -2.73 4.62
CA HIS A 239 -20.65 -4.14 4.37
C HIS A 239 -20.39 -4.45 2.90
N HIS A 240 -20.38 -3.43 2.04
CA HIS A 240 -20.10 -3.58 0.62
C HIS A 240 -18.73 -4.24 0.41
N LYS A 241 -18.72 -5.24 -0.48
CA LYS A 241 -17.48 -5.92 -0.89
C LYS A 241 -16.89 -5.19 -2.10
N TYR A 242 -15.83 -4.45 -1.86
CA TYR A 242 -15.12 -3.67 -2.88
C TYR A 242 -14.17 -4.56 -3.67
N GLY A 243 -14.27 -4.56 -4.99
CA GLY A 243 -13.27 -5.12 -5.90
C GLY A 243 -12.20 -4.10 -6.29
N LEU A 244 -11.25 -4.51 -7.14
CA LEU A 244 -10.16 -3.64 -7.59
C LEU A 244 -10.65 -2.36 -8.27
N THR A 245 -11.68 -2.46 -9.11
CA THR A 245 -12.22 -1.32 -9.85
C THR A 245 -13.04 -0.37 -9.00
N ASP A 246 -13.59 -0.85 -7.89
CA ASP A 246 -14.30 0.01 -6.94
C ASP A 246 -13.31 0.85 -6.12
N MET A 247 -12.13 0.29 -5.84
CA MET A 247 -11.08 0.96 -5.07
C MET A 247 -10.16 1.83 -5.92
N ALA A 248 -9.89 1.41 -7.17
CA ALA A 248 -8.98 2.10 -8.09
C ALA A 248 -9.47 1.99 -9.54
N ALA A 249 -10.31 2.93 -9.95
CA ALA A 249 -10.93 2.97 -11.27
C ALA A 249 -10.05 3.64 -12.35
N GLY A 250 -10.37 3.38 -13.60
CA GLY A 250 -9.76 4.04 -14.75
C GLY A 250 -8.27 3.76 -14.93
N ASN A 251 -7.54 4.77 -15.36
CA ASN A 251 -6.09 4.70 -15.55
C ASN A 251 -5.38 5.07 -14.24
N VAL A 252 -4.64 4.13 -13.70
CA VAL A 252 -3.92 4.27 -12.44
C VAL A 252 -2.43 4.10 -12.67
N THR A 253 -1.64 4.92 -12.01
CA THR A 253 -0.20 4.76 -11.86
C THR A 253 0.12 4.59 -10.39
N PHE A 254 0.84 3.54 -10.04
CA PHE A 254 1.33 3.26 -8.70
C PHE A 254 2.85 3.34 -8.69
N ALA A 255 3.41 3.90 -7.65
CA ALA A 255 4.85 3.91 -7.41
C ALA A 255 5.16 3.59 -5.94
N ALA A 256 6.17 2.76 -5.74
CA ALA A 256 6.74 2.47 -4.42
C ALA A 256 8.26 2.62 -4.47
N THR A 257 8.84 3.20 -3.44
CA THR A 257 10.30 3.32 -3.26
C THR A 257 10.70 2.62 -1.97
N GLY A 258 11.72 1.76 -2.04
CA GLY A 258 12.29 1.13 -0.86
C GLY A 258 12.91 2.16 0.08
N VAL A 259 12.45 2.23 1.33
CA VAL A 259 13.12 2.98 2.39
C VAL A 259 14.19 2.09 3.00
N THR A 260 13.80 0.92 3.50
CA THR A 260 14.73 -0.15 3.88
C THR A 260 14.61 -1.33 2.92
N THR A 261 15.68 -2.11 2.82
CA THR A 261 15.69 -3.27 1.92
C THR A 261 14.59 -4.27 2.29
N GLY A 262 13.88 -4.75 1.29
CA GLY A 262 12.83 -5.77 1.41
C GLY A 262 12.85 -6.73 0.24
N PRO A 263 11.93 -7.70 0.20
CA PRO A 263 11.86 -8.69 -0.88
C PRO A 263 11.48 -8.09 -2.24
N MET A 264 10.89 -6.91 -2.24
CA MET A 264 10.39 -6.23 -3.44
C MET A 264 11.38 -5.19 -3.97
N LEU A 265 12.01 -4.41 -3.09
CA LEU A 265 12.87 -3.28 -3.42
C LEU A 265 14.09 -3.22 -2.50
N SER A 266 15.21 -2.79 -3.04
CA SER A 266 16.36 -2.37 -2.24
C SER A 266 16.03 -1.08 -1.50
N GLY A 267 16.53 -0.93 -0.26
CA GLY A 267 16.41 0.29 0.51
C GLY A 267 17.34 1.40 0.00
N VAL A 268 17.14 2.59 0.55
CA VAL A 268 18.02 3.74 0.30
C VAL A 268 19.44 3.42 0.77
N GLN A 269 20.41 3.76 -0.04
CA GLN A 269 21.84 3.62 0.27
C GLN A 269 22.53 4.98 0.18
N PHE A 270 23.51 5.21 1.04
CA PHE A 270 24.35 6.41 1.04
C PHE A 270 25.80 6.03 0.67
N PRO A 271 26.15 6.01 -0.63
CA PRO A 271 27.50 5.61 -1.07
C PRO A 271 28.59 6.64 -0.73
N GLY A 272 28.25 7.69 -0.02
CA GLY A 272 29.17 8.79 0.33
C GLY A 272 29.06 10.00 -0.59
N ARG A 273 29.87 11.04 -0.34
CA ARG A 273 29.94 12.28 -1.15
C ARG A 273 28.60 13.02 -1.30
N GLY A 274 27.70 12.93 -0.32
CA GLY A 274 26.37 13.55 -0.37
C GLY A 274 25.43 12.92 -1.38
N MET A 275 25.69 11.69 -1.79
CA MET A 275 24.83 10.92 -2.70
C MET A 275 23.89 9.98 -1.94
N ALA A 276 22.71 9.77 -2.51
CA ALA A 276 21.79 8.70 -2.12
C ALA A 276 21.40 7.90 -3.36
N THR A 277 21.25 6.58 -3.21
CA THR A 277 20.70 5.71 -4.25
C THR A 277 19.35 5.19 -3.77
N THR A 278 18.33 5.24 -4.63
CA THR A 278 16.99 4.74 -4.38
C THR A 278 16.62 3.67 -5.39
N HIS A 279 15.78 2.72 -5.00
CA HIS A 279 15.22 1.71 -5.88
C HIS A 279 13.69 1.78 -5.81
N SER A 280 13.04 1.97 -6.96
CA SER A 280 11.60 2.18 -7.05
C SER A 280 10.95 1.22 -8.04
N LEU A 281 9.72 0.88 -7.77
CA LEU A 281 8.80 0.15 -8.63
C LEU A 281 7.74 1.13 -9.14
N VAL A 282 7.50 1.17 -10.45
CA VAL A 282 6.42 1.96 -11.05
C VAL A 282 5.55 1.06 -11.90
N VAL A 283 4.25 1.06 -11.63
CA VAL A 283 3.25 0.25 -12.34
C VAL A 283 2.21 1.17 -12.97
N ARG A 284 1.83 0.89 -14.21
CA ARG A 284 0.80 1.62 -14.92
C ARG A 284 -0.30 0.69 -15.43
N SER A 285 -1.54 0.88 -14.98
CA SER A 285 -2.67 0.00 -15.33
C SER A 285 -3.04 0.05 -16.81
N LYS A 286 -2.98 1.22 -17.46
CA LYS A 286 -3.32 1.39 -18.89
C LYS A 286 -2.47 0.53 -19.83
N THR A 287 -1.21 0.31 -19.48
CA THR A 287 -0.26 -0.40 -20.34
C THR A 287 0.21 -1.72 -19.75
N LEU A 288 -0.25 -2.07 -18.55
CA LEU A 288 0.21 -3.21 -17.75
C LEU A 288 1.75 -3.26 -17.68
N THR A 289 2.35 -2.08 -17.57
CA THR A 289 3.81 -1.96 -17.58
C THR A 289 4.33 -1.84 -16.16
N LEU A 290 5.26 -2.70 -15.82
CA LEU A 290 6.06 -2.66 -14.61
C LEU A 290 7.46 -2.14 -14.95
N ARG A 291 7.97 -1.17 -14.19
CA ARG A 291 9.34 -0.66 -14.30
C ARG A 291 10.00 -0.67 -12.93
N TYR A 292 11.28 -1.04 -12.92
CA TYR A 292 12.18 -0.77 -11.82
C TYR A 292 13.06 0.42 -12.20
N ILE A 293 13.23 1.35 -11.26
CA ILE A 293 14.00 2.58 -11.46
C ILE A 293 15.02 2.67 -10.35
N GLU A 294 16.29 2.68 -10.71
CA GLU A 294 17.38 3.05 -9.81
C GLU A 294 17.68 4.54 -9.99
N GLY A 295 17.62 5.29 -8.90
CA GLY A 295 17.87 6.72 -8.88
C GLY A 295 19.13 7.04 -8.12
N HIS A 296 20.00 7.90 -8.68
CA HIS A 296 21.18 8.44 -8.02
C HIS A 296 20.99 9.93 -7.77
N HIS A 297 20.96 10.33 -6.51
CA HIS A 297 20.56 11.68 -6.09
C HIS A 297 21.66 12.38 -5.32
N HIS A 298 21.86 13.67 -5.58
CA HIS A 298 22.56 14.55 -4.65
C HIS A 298 21.59 14.93 -3.53
N VAL A 299 21.84 14.50 -2.29
CA VAL A 299 20.93 14.70 -1.15
C VAL A 299 20.61 16.18 -0.94
N SER A 300 21.62 17.06 -1.08
CA SER A 300 21.44 18.51 -0.95
C SER A 300 20.53 19.15 -2.02
N LYS A 301 20.15 18.41 -3.06
CA LYS A 301 19.25 18.87 -4.12
C LYS A 301 17.82 18.34 -3.96
N LEU A 302 17.62 17.27 -3.17
CA LEU A 302 16.29 16.69 -2.94
C LEU A 302 15.40 17.57 -2.06
N SER A 303 15.99 18.38 -1.19
CA SER A 303 15.29 19.21 -0.19
C SER A 303 15.17 20.69 -0.58
N ARG A 304 15.65 21.09 -1.76
CA ARG A 304 15.57 22.50 -2.19
C ARG A 304 14.29 22.73 -2.99
N ARG A 305 13.38 23.53 -2.44
CA ARG A 305 12.44 24.30 -3.26
C ARG A 305 13.31 25.19 -4.17
N SER A 306 13.28 24.95 -5.49
CA SER A 306 13.87 25.84 -6.47
C SER A 306 12.99 27.07 -6.65
#